data_1f271470952cfbf8d12757ffaf0f6b2e
#
_entry.id   1f271470952cfbf8d12757ffaf0f6b2e
#
_cell.length_a   1.000
_cell.length_b   1.000
_cell.length_c   1.000
_cell.angle_alpha   90.00
_cell.angle_beta   90.00
_cell.angle_gamma   90.00
#
_symmetry.space_group_name_H-M   'P 1'
#
loop_
_entity.id
_entity.type
_entity.pdbx_description
1 polymer ?
#
loop_
_entity_poly.entity_id
_entity_poly.type
_entity_poly.pdbx_seq_one_letter_code
_entity_poly.pdbx_strand_id
1 'polypeptide(L)'
;MLPYLATYLLIALILAAIDRLTDQPMFIRTHSKHFPWKLNYNIRWWGPQEYWAAITLGSVAALHMLMFWHMVGGSIKKDVAQVFFIVICFSSSVLSIRHFKLVEKFKIHAWWMTILTALATVGLGLVASAYADSFIINLTSVDAAQLPVAQKSLSMLILVSLWAFITTFIVSLTVVITSIAIALTSPTFIGTIRKNYLTVQQWKLYRPGLGHHRRTRMLFAVFVGSVYTVVIAWNSWEYILRDADDYLQETIVFASFHLHPRDCAIPGRPEEARAALISENRVVVATPEKRGYTFETLPCEMQSKKALKDAALKRLKQDSYF
;
A
#
# COMPACT_ATOMS: atom_id res chain seq x y z
N MET A 1 -32.50 13.70 1.32
CA MET A 1 -32.38 15.18 1.54
C MET A 1 -31.47 15.48 2.73
N LEU A 2 -31.66 14.82 3.88
CA LEU A 2 -30.89 15.07 5.11
C LEU A 2 -29.35 15.01 4.94
N PRO A 3 -28.75 13.99 4.27
CA PRO A 3 -27.30 13.93 4.12
C PRO A 3 -26.74 15.09 3.31
N TYR A 4 -27.43 15.54 2.26
CA TYR A 4 -26.98 16.69 1.46
C TYR A 4 -26.98 17.99 2.27
N LEU A 5 -28.05 18.23 3.05
CA LEU A 5 -28.16 19.41 3.90
C LEU A 5 -27.07 19.41 4.99
N ALA A 6 -26.87 18.27 5.67
CA ALA A 6 -25.88 18.13 6.72
C ALA A 6 -24.45 18.33 6.18
N THR A 7 -24.13 17.75 5.02
CA THR A 7 -22.82 17.90 4.38
C THR A 7 -22.59 19.35 3.96
N TYR A 8 -23.61 20.00 3.39
CA TYR A 8 -23.53 21.41 3.02
C TYR A 8 -23.30 22.31 4.23
N LEU A 9 -24.05 22.11 5.33
CA LEU A 9 -23.88 22.87 6.57
C LEU A 9 -22.49 22.65 7.19
N LEU A 10 -21.97 21.42 7.15
CA LEU A 10 -20.64 21.12 7.65
C LEU A 10 -19.56 21.84 6.82
N ILE A 11 -19.64 21.79 5.49
CA ILE A 11 -18.72 22.52 4.60
C ILE A 11 -18.79 24.02 4.87
N ALA A 12 -20.00 24.57 4.97
CA ALA A 12 -20.21 25.99 5.26
C ALA A 12 -19.59 26.39 6.61
N LEU A 13 -19.74 25.56 7.64
CA LEU A 13 -19.19 25.79 8.98
C LEU A 13 -17.66 25.72 8.97
N ILE A 14 -17.07 24.74 8.29
CA ILE A 14 -15.60 24.61 8.15
C ILE A 14 -15.04 25.84 7.42
N LEU A 15 -15.64 26.24 6.31
CA LEU A 15 -15.19 27.42 5.56
C LEU A 15 -15.33 28.70 6.39
N ALA A 16 -16.41 28.85 7.17
CA ALA A 16 -16.58 29.97 8.09
C ALA A 16 -15.53 29.97 9.21
N ALA A 17 -15.20 28.81 9.76
CA ALA A 17 -14.14 28.67 10.76
C ALA A 17 -12.76 29.04 10.19
N ILE A 18 -12.46 28.56 8.98
CA ILE A 18 -11.21 28.90 8.27
C ILE A 18 -11.10 30.41 8.04
N ASP A 19 -12.18 31.06 7.60
CA ASP A 19 -12.18 32.50 7.35
C ASP A 19 -12.02 33.32 8.64
N ARG A 20 -12.58 32.87 9.76
CA ARG A 20 -12.45 33.53 11.06
C ARG A 20 -11.13 33.29 11.77
N LEU A 21 -10.55 32.09 11.63
CA LEU A 21 -9.33 31.71 12.35
C LEU A 21 -8.06 32.08 11.59
N THR A 22 -8.15 32.35 10.29
CA THR A 22 -6.98 32.66 9.47
C THR A 22 -7.08 34.08 8.91
N ASP A 23 -6.33 35.02 9.49
CA ASP A 23 -6.08 36.34 8.88
C ASP A 23 -5.37 36.23 7.50
N GLN A 24 -4.82 35.06 7.21
CA GLN A 24 -4.16 34.77 5.95
C GLN A 24 -4.60 33.39 5.42
N PRO A 25 -5.18 33.34 4.22
CA PRO A 25 -5.69 32.10 3.62
C PRO A 25 -4.55 31.09 3.42
N MET A 26 -4.82 29.80 3.75
CA MET A 26 -3.80 28.74 3.75
C MET A 26 -3.10 28.57 2.41
N PHE A 27 -3.86 28.27 1.35
CA PHE A 27 -3.35 28.04 0.00
C PHE A 27 -3.99 28.99 -1.02
N ILE A 28 -5.10 29.64 -0.62
CA ILE A 28 -5.97 30.40 -1.48
C ILE A 28 -6.06 31.80 -0.90
N ARG A 29 -5.71 32.82 -1.68
CA ARG A 29 -5.95 34.22 -1.29
C ARG A 29 -7.38 34.54 -1.62
N THR A 30 -8.19 34.78 -0.60
CA THR A 30 -9.55 35.33 -0.77
C THR A 30 -9.45 36.85 -0.81
N HIS A 31 -10.04 37.46 -1.82
CA HIS A 31 -10.10 38.93 -1.93
C HIS A 31 -11.39 39.47 -1.27
N SER A 32 -12.28 38.63 -0.79
CA SER A 32 -13.54 39.00 -0.20
C SER A 32 -13.63 38.56 1.24
N LYS A 33 -13.99 39.47 2.13
CA LYS A 33 -14.31 39.19 3.53
C LYS A 33 -15.74 38.68 3.72
N HIS A 34 -16.54 38.54 2.66
CA HIS A 34 -17.94 38.14 2.73
C HIS A 34 -18.06 36.63 2.48
N PHE A 35 -18.20 35.89 3.55
CA PHE A 35 -18.52 34.49 3.55
C PHE A 35 -20.04 34.26 3.34
N PRO A 36 -20.45 33.15 2.66
CA PRO A 36 -19.68 32.11 1.96
C PRO A 36 -19.63 32.33 0.43
N TRP A 37 -20.24 33.37 -0.13
CA TRP A 37 -20.68 33.44 -1.52
C TRP A 37 -19.73 34.18 -2.46
N LYS A 38 -18.68 34.83 -1.95
CA LYS A 38 -17.72 35.61 -2.75
C LYS A 38 -16.29 35.20 -2.49
N LEU A 39 -16.02 33.91 -2.63
CA LEU A 39 -14.64 33.40 -2.56
C LEU A 39 -13.95 33.64 -3.92
N ASN A 40 -13.09 34.62 -3.99
CA ASN A 40 -12.22 34.86 -5.15
C ASN A 40 -10.89 34.14 -4.94
N TYR A 41 -10.72 33.02 -5.64
CA TYR A 41 -9.54 32.19 -5.55
C TYR A 41 -8.52 32.61 -6.61
N ASN A 42 -7.40 33.18 -6.20
CA ASN A 42 -6.31 33.50 -7.12
C ASN A 42 -5.20 32.45 -7.04
N ILE A 43 -5.32 31.41 -7.88
CA ILE A 43 -4.35 30.31 -7.99
C ILE A 43 -3.11 30.66 -8.82
N ARG A 44 -3.00 31.87 -9.37
CA ARG A 44 -1.84 32.30 -10.20
C ARG A 44 -0.50 32.28 -9.45
N TRP A 45 -0.54 32.31 -8.11
CA TRP A 45 0.65 32.31 -7.24
C TRP A 45 1.09 30.92 -6.79
N TRP A 46 0.37 29.89 -7.22
CA TRP A 46 0.70 28.53 -6.81
C TRP A 46 1.84 27.98 -7.64
N GLY A 47 2.85 27.45 -6.94
CA GLY A 47 3.86 26.61 -7.54
C GLY A 47 3.41 25.14 -7.56
N PRO A 48 4.20 24.27 -8.20
CA PRO A 48 3.87 22.85 -8.27
C PRO A 48 3.70 22.15 -6.90
N GLN A 49 4.39 22.64 -5.87
CA GLN A 49 4.28 22.08 -4.51
C GLN A 49 2.93 22.43 -3.87
N GLU A 50 2.43 23.64 -4.08
CA GLU A 50 1.13 24.07 -3.57
C GLU A 50 -0.02 23.27 -4.21
N TYR A 51 0.06 22.95 -5.50
CA TYR A 51 -0.93 22.09 -6.16
C TYR A 51 -0.96 20.71 -5.55
N TRP A 52 0.20 20.07 -5.34
CA TRP A 52 0.25 18.75 -4.72
C TRP A 52 -0.21 18.78 -3.27
N ALA A 53 0.12 19.79 -2.51
CA ALA A 53 -0.37 19.97 -1.14
C ALA A 53 -1.89 20.16 -1.12
N ALA A 54 -2.44 20.95 -2.04
CA ALA A 54 -3.90 21.14 -2.14
C ALA A 54 -4.63 19.85 -2.56
N ILE A 55 -4.07 19.07 -3.50
CA ILE A 55 -4.62 17.78 -3.89
C ILE A 55 -4.61 16.83 -2.68
N THR A 56 -3.51 16.74 -1.95
CA THR A 56 -3.40 15.87 -0.76
C THR A 56 -4.42 16.26 0.30
N LEU A 57 -4.44 17.51 0.73
CA LEU A 57 -5.36 17.98 1.77
C LEU A 57 -6.82 17.96 1.30
N GLY A 58 -7.07 18.30 0.04
CA GLY A 58 -8.40 18.25 -0.56
C GLY A 58 -8.94 16.82 -0.62
N SER A 59 -8.11 15.84 -0.99
CA SER A 59 -8.51 14.43 -1.02
C SER A 59 -8.75 13.88 0.39
N VAL A 60 -7.94 14.27 1.38
CA VAL A 60 -8.17 13.92 2.79
C VAL A 60 -9.49 14.54 3.28
N ALA A 61 -9.73 15.81 2.99
CA ALA A 61 -10.99 16.47 3.36
C ALA A 61 -12.21 15.81 2.68
N ALA A 62 -12.09 15.47 1.39
CA ALA A 62 -13.14 14.79 0.65
C ALA A 62 -13.43 13.39 1.24
N LEU A 63 -12.39 12.65 1.64
CA LEU A 63 -12.56 11.35 2.31
C LEU A 63 -13.32 11.50 3.63
N HIS A 64 -12.99 12.51 4.46
CA HIS A 64 -13.75 12.79 5.69
C HIS A 64 -15.19 13.19 5.41
N MET A 65 -15.44 13.97 4.35
CA MET A 65 -16.80 14.32 3.93
C MET A 65 -17.60 13.08 3.49
N LEU A 66 -16.95 12.15 2.79
CA LEU A 66 -17.56 10.86 2.45
C LEU A 66 -17.88 10.04 3.70
N MET A 67 -16.97 9.97 4.66
CA MET A 67 -17.21 9.29 5.94
C MET A 67 -18.39 9.91 6.68
N PHE A 68 -18.42 11.25 6.77
CA PHE A 68 -19.54 11.97 7.37
C PHE A 68 -20.87 11.70 6.63
N TRP A 69 -20.84 11.73 5.29
CA TRP A 69 -21.98 11.37 4.46
C TRP A 69 -22.53 9.97 4.81
N HIS A 70 -21.61 9.00 4.97
CA HIS A 70 -21.99 7.64 5.37
C HIS A 70 -22.60 7.59 6.78
N MET A 71 -22.04 8.31 7.74
CA MET A 71 -22.57 8.38 9.10
C MET A 71 -24.00 8.97 9.16
N VAL A 72 -24.35 9.85 8.23
CA VAL A 72 -25.68 10.47 8.14
C VAL A 72 -26.68 9.64 7.31
N GLY A 73 -26.30 8.39 6.96
CA GLY A 73 -27.16 7.44 6.25
C GLY A 73 -27.02 7.49 4.71
N GLY A 74 -25.99 8.14 4.19
CA GLY A 74 -25.66 8.07 2.77
C GLY A 74 -24.94 6.77 2.39
N SER A 75 -25.13 6.31 1.15
CA SER A 75 -24.40 5.15 0.61
C SER A 75 -23.11 5.60 -0.07
N ILE A 76 -22.01 4.88 0.18
CA ILE A 76 -20.72 5.09 -0.49
C ILE A 76 -20.38 3.83 -1.28
N LYS A 77 -19.99 4.01 -2.55
CA LYS A 77 -19.41 2.93 -3.35
C LYS A 77 -17.97 2.73 -2.89
N LYS A 78 -17.56 1.47 -2.67
CA LYS A 78 -16.19 1.12 -2.23
C LYS A 78 -15.12 1.69 -3.18
N ASP A 79 -15.38 1.64 -4.48
CA ASP A 79 -14.45 2.13 -5.52
C ASP A 79 -14.10 3.60 -5.35
N VAL A 80 -15.06 4.44 -4.91
CA VAL A 80 -14.82 5.87 -4.69
C VAL A 80 -13.84 6.09 -3.54
N ALA A 81 -13.98 5.36 -2.44
CA ALA A 81 -13.05 5.45 -1.32
C ALA A 81 -11.64 4.99 -1.73
N GLN A 82 -11.53 3.91 -2.51
CA GLN A 82 -10.25 3.40 -3.03
C GLN A 82 -9.54 4.44 -3.91
N VAL A 83 -10.27 5.12 -4.79
CA VAL A 83 -9.68 6.19 -5.62
C VAL A 83 -9.10 7.31 -4.75
N PHE A 84 -9.81 7.76 -3.70
CA PHE A 84 -9.27 8.76 -2.78
C PHE A 84 -8.02 8.26 -2.05
N PHE A 85 -7.97 7.00 -1.63
CA PHE A 85 -6.77 6.42 -1.02
C PHE A 85 -5.57 6.45 -1.98
N ILE A 86 -5.76 6.03 -3.22
CA ILE A 86 -4.70 6.08 -4.24
C ILE A 86 -4.22 7.52 -4.48
N VAL A 87 -5.16 8.46 -4.62
CA VAL A 87 -4.82 9.88 -4.84
C VAL A 87 -4.06 10.46 -3.65
N ILE A 88 -4.46 10.16 -2.39
CA ILE A 88 -3.75 10.61 -1.19
C ILE A 88 -2.32 10.04 -1.16
N CYS A 89 -2.15 8.75 -1.35
CA CYS A 89 -0.84 8.10 -1.33
C CYS A 89 0.08 8.67 -2.43
N PHE A 90 -0.43 8.78 -3.65
CA PHE A 90 0.34 9.30 -4.78
C PHE A 90 0.72 10.78 -4.61
N SER A 91 -0.27 11.63 -4.31
CA SER A 91 -0.02 13.07 -4.15
C SER A 91 0.88 13.39 -2.97
N SER A 92 0.73 12.68 -1.85
CA SER A 92 1.59 12.77 -0.68
C SER A 92 3.04 12.36 -0.98
N SER A 93 3.23 11.27 -1.71
CA SER A 93 4.55 10.82 -2.14
C SER A 93 5.24 11.85 -3.03
N VAL A 94 4.55 12.36 -4.05
CA VAL A 94 5.09 13.40 -4.94
C VAL A 94 5.41 14.68 -4.17
N LEU A 95 4.53 15.10 -3.25
CA LEU A 95 4.75 16.26 -2.40
C LEU A 95 5.99 16.09 -1.52
N SER A 96 6.14 14.94 -0.87
CA SER A 96 7.29 14.61 -0.01
C SER A 96 8.60 14.61 -0.80
N ILE A 97 8.63 13.96 -1.97
CA ILE A 97 9.79 13.92 -2.85
C ILE A 97 10.23 15.33 -3.25
N ARG A 98 9.29 16.18 -3.65
CA ARG A 98 9.57 17.57 -4.05
C ARG A 98 9.93 18.46 -2.87
N HIS A 99 9.24 18.35 -1.75
CA HIS A 99 9.48 19.18 -0.56
C HIS A 99 10.87 18.95 0.02
N PHE A 100 11.29 17.69 0.16
CA PHE A 100 12.60 17.32 0.69
C PHE A 100 13.70 17.29 -0.37
N LYS A 101 13.37 17.61 -1.63
CA LYS A 101 14.31 17.57 -2.77
C LYS A 101 15.03 16.22 -2.87
N LEU A 102 14.29 15.13 -2.67
CA LEU A 102 14.88 13.79 -2.58
C LEU A 102 15.59 13.39 -3.86
N VAL A 103 15.07 13.77 -5.03
CA VAL A 103 15.69 13.48 -6.33
C VAL A 103 17.07 14.15 -6.47
N GLU A 104 17.19 15.42 -6.04
CA GLU A 104 18.47 16.15 -6.06
C GLU A 104 19.48 15.50 -5.11
N LYS A 105 19.04 15.19 -3.88
CA LYS A 105 19.87 14.49 -2.88
C LYS A 105 20.29 13.12 -3.34
N PHE A 106 19.37 12.37 -3.95
CA PHE A 106 19.66 11.04 -4.51
C PHE A 106 20.74 11.13 -5.60
N LYS A 107 20.65 12.11 -6.52
CA LYS A 107 21.65 12.27 -7.57
C LYS A 107 23.06 12.55 -7.01
N ILE A 108 23.17 13.33 -5.94
CA ILE A 108 24.46 13.64 -5.30
C ILE A 108 25.06 12.39 -4.66
N HIS A 109 24.25 11.50 -4.09
CA HIS A 109 24.70 10.32 -3.35
C HIS A 109 24.39 9.02 -4.09
N ALA A 110 24.10 9.08 -5.39
CA ALA A 110 23.55 7.96 -6.18
C ALA A 110 24.37 6.69 -6.06
N TRP A 111 25.72 6.78 -6.12
CA TRP A 111 26.59 5.63 -6.07
C TRP A 111 26.50 4.88 -4.73
N TRP A 112 26.52 5.59 -3.60
CA TRP A 112 26.35 5.01 -2.27
C TRP A 112 24.96 4.39 -2.07
N MET A 113 23.95 5.10 -2.50
CA MET A 113 22.56 4.62 -2.42
C MET A 113 22.35 3.37 -3.26
N THR A 114 22.96 3.32 -4.45
CA THR A 114 22.90 2.13 -5.32
C THR A 114 23.59 0.92 -4.69
N ILE A 115 24.78 1.09 -4.11
CA ILE A 115 25.50 0.01 -3.41
C ILE A 115 24.68 -0.46 -2.20
N LEU A 116 24.19 0.45 -1.37
CA LEU A 116 23.39 0.11 -0.20
C LEU A 116 22.12 -0.65 -0.60
N THR A 117 21.42 -0.18 -1.63
CA THR A 117 20.21 -0.85 -2.14
C THR A 117 20.53 -2.23 -2.70
N ALA A 118 21.64 -2.37 -3.43
CA ALA A 118 22.08 -3.66 -3.95
C ALA A 118 22.40 -4.65 -2.82
N LEU A 119 23.18 -4.23 -1.82
CA LEU A 119 23.49 -5.06 -0.65
C LEU A 119 22.24 -5.45 0.14
N ALA A 120 21.31 -4.49 0.35
CA ALA A 120 20.04 -4.77 1.00
C ALA A 120 19.22 -5.77 0.19
N THR A 121 19.17 -5.62 -1.15
CA THR A 121 18.42 -6.55 -2.02
C THR A 121 19.00 -7.95 -1.96
N VAL A 122 20.33 -8.11 -1.97
CA VAL A 122 20.98 -9.42 -1.83
C VAL A 122 20.65 -10.02 -0.46
N GLY A 123 20.81 -9.26 0.63
CA GLY A 123 20.47 -9.74 1.98
C GLY A 123 19.01 -10.16 2.11
N LEU A 124 18.07 -9.33 1.63
CA LEU A 124 16.65 -9.65 1.62
C LEU A 124 16.35 -10.86 0.72
N GLY A 125 17.06 -11.00 -0.40
CA GLY A 125 16.93 -12.14 -1.30
C GLY A 125 17.31 -13.46 -0.63
N LEU A 126 18.38 -13.47 0.17
CA LEU A 126 18.77 -14.65 0.95
C LEU A 126 17.68 -15.01 2.00
N VAL A 127 17.17 -14.01 2.71
CA VAL A 127 16.08 -14.22 3.68
C VAL A 127 14.81 -14.74 2.98
N ALA A 128 14.45 -14.13 1.85
CA ALA A 128 13.28 -14.54 1.06
C ALA A 128 13.41 -15.97 0.53
N SER A 129 14.61 -16.36 0.06
CA SER A 129 14.88 -17.72 -0.41
C SER A 129 14.79 -18.74 0.73
N ALA A 130 15.41 -18.44 1.88
CA ALA A 130 15.38 -19.34 3.04
C ALA A 130 13.94 -19.53 3.57
N TYR A 131 13.14 -18.45 3.57
CA TYR A 131 11.73 -18.55 3.96
C TYR A 131 10.91 -19.37 2.95
N ALA A 132 11.14 -19.15 1.65
CA ALA A 132 10.47 -19.91 0.59
C ALA A 132 10.77 -21.40 0.69
N ASP A 133 12.05 -21.78 0.94
CA ASP A 133 12.46 -23.16 1.10
C ASP A 133 11.78 -23.81 2.30
N SER A 134 11.84 -23.13 3.45
CA SER A 134 11.16 -23.61 4.67
C SER A 134 9.65 -23.78 4.46
N PHE A 135 9.01 -22.83 3.78
CA PHE A 135 7.57 -22.88 3.53
C PHE A 135 7.18 -24.06 2.62
N ILE A 136 7.93 -24.27 1.53
CA ILE A 136 7.70 -25.41 0.62
C ILE A 136 7.89 -26.74 1.35
N ILE A 137 8.98 -26.90 2.11
CA ILE A 137 9.26 -28.13 2.85
C ILE A 137 8.14 -28.41 3.86
N ASN A 138 7.72 -27.40 4.60
CA ASN A 138 6.67 -27.56 5.61
C ASN A 138 5.31 -27.98 5.02
N LEU A 139 4.97 -27.48 3.82
CA LEU A 139 3.72 -27.81 3.16
C LEU A 139 3.74 -29.14 2.41
N THR A 140 4.81 -29.40 1.66
CA THR A 140 4.87 -30.53 0.73
C THR A 140 5.62 -31.73 1.29
N SER A 141 6.35 -31.55 2.40
CA SER A 141 7.29 -32.53 2.95
C SER A 141 8.36 -33.00 1.94
N VAL A 142 8.69 -32.15 0.98
CA VAL A 142 9.63 -32.39 -0.10
C VAL A 142 10.66 -31.28 -0.14
N ASP A 143 11.91 -31.60 -0.53
CA ASP A 143 12.95 -30.61 -0.69
C ASP A 143 12.55 -29.56 -1.73
N ALA A 144 12.70 -28.29 -1.37
CA ALA A 144 12.37 -27.16 -2.23
C ALA A 144 13.15 -27.17 -3.57
N ALA A 145 14.35 -27.75 -3.60
CA ALA A 145 15.14 -27.93 -4.80
C ALA A 145 14.44 -28.81 -5.87
N GLN A 146 13.47 -29.65 -5.48
CA GLN A 146 12.69 -30.45 -6.41
C GLN A 146 11.52 -29.67 -7.05
N LEU A 147 11.20 -28.48 -6.54
CA LEU A 147 10.20 -27.57 -7.06
C LEU A 147 10.80 -26.19 -7.42
N PRO A 148 11.78 -26.12 -8.32
CA PRO A 148 12.60 -24.93 -8.54
C PRO A 148 11.80 -23.71 -9.04
N VAL A 149 10.71 -23.93 -9.77
CA VAL A 149 9.86 -22.84 -10.27
C VAL A 149 9.05 -22.26 -9.12
N ALA A 150 8.44 -23.09 -8.27
CA ALA A 150 7.74 -22.63 -7.08
C ALA A 150 8.67 -21.89 -6.12
N GLN A 151 9.88 -22.42 -5.87
CA GLN A 151 10.88 -21.78 -5.03
C GLN A 151 11.25 -20.37 -5.52
N LYS A 152 11.52 -20.21 -6.81
CA LYS A 152 11.85 -18.90 -7.41
C LYS A 152 10.67 -17.94 -7.36
N SER A 153 9.48 -18.41 -7.70
CA SER A 153 8.27 -17.56 -7.69
C SER A 153 7.94 -17.08 -6.29
N LEU A 154 8.02 -17.97 -5.31
CA LEU A 154 7.77 -17.67 -3.92
C LEU A 154 8.82 -16.72 -3.33
N SER A 155 10.12 -16.96 -3.60
CA SER A 155 11.20 -16.07 -3.16
C SER A 155 11.03 -14.67 -3.74
N MET A 156 10.64 -14.53 -5.02
CA MET A 156 10.37 -13.23 -5.63
C MET A 156 9.17 -12.52 -4.98
N LEU A 157 8.07 -13.23 -4.72
CA LEU A 157 6.90 -12.68 -4.06
C LEU A 157 7.25 -12.15 -2.66
N ILE A 158 7.98 -12.96 -1.87
CA ILE A 158 8.43 -12.59 -0.53
C ILE A 158 9.40 -11.40 -0.59
N LEU A 159 10.34 -11.38 -1.53
CA LEU A 159 11.27 -10.28 -1.71
C LEU A 159 10.56 -8.95 -2.01
N VAL A 160 9.58 -8.97 -2.91
CA VAL A 160 8.76 -7.78 -3.22
C VAL A 160 7.99 -7.32 -1.98
N SER A 161 7.43 -8.27 -1.21
CA SER A 161 6.72 -7.98 0.03
C SER A 161 7.65 -7.35 1.08
N LEU A 162 8.86 -7.86 1.26
CA LEU A 162 9.86 -7.29 2.17
C LEU A 162 10.26 -5.86 1.77
N TRP A 163 10.45 -5.60 0.48
CA TRP A 163 10.72 -4.25 -0.03
C TRP A 163 9.55 -3.29 0.22
N ALA A 164 8.31 -3.74 0.00
CA ALA A 164 7.12 -2.95 0.29
C ALA A 164 6.99 -2.65 1.78
N PHE A 165 7.31 -3.61 2.66
CA PHE A 165 7.35 -3.40 4.11
C PHE A 165 8.40 -2.36 4.52
N ILE A 166 9.63 -2.48 4.00
CA ILE A 166 10.70 -1.50 4.25
C ILE A 166 10.29 -0.10 3.77
N THR A 167 9.66 0.01 2.60
CA THR A 167 9.16 1.28 2.09
C THR A 167 8.12 1.88 3.03
N THR A 168 7.19 1.09 3.54
CA THR A 168 6.20 1.52 4.54
C THR A 168 6.89 2.03 5.82
N PHE A 169 7.93 1.34 6.27
CA PHE A 169 8.71 1.75 7.44
C PHE A 169 9.41 3.10 7.21
N ILE A 170 10.02 3.30 6.03
CA ILE A 170 10.66 4.58 5.65
C ILE A 170 9.63 5.72 5.63
N VAL A 171 8.43 5.47 5.09
CA VAL A 171 7.35 6.47 5.10
C VAL A 171 6.92 6.77 6.54
N SER A 172 6.88 5.79 7.43
CA SER A 172 6.58 5.98 8.86
C SER A 172 7.61 6.88 9.54
N LEU A 173 8.91 6.72 9.22
CA LEU A 173 9.95 7.63 9.69
C LEU A 173 9.73 9.07 9.20
N THR A 174 9.21 9.26 7.99
CA THR A 174 8.87 10.59 7.47
C THR A 174 7.79 11.26 8.32
N VAL A 175 6.81 10.50 8.84
CA VAL A 175 5.80 11.02 9.78
C VAL A 175 6.46 11.54 11.06
N VAL A 176 7.38 10.78 11.63
CA VAL A 176 8.09 11.18 12.86
C VAL A 176 8.92 12.44 12.61
N ILE A 177 9.71 12.46 11.53
CA ILE A 177 10.57 13.61 11.18
C ILE A 177 9.72 14.87 10.94
N THR A 178 8.62 14.75 10.21
CA THR A 178 7.74 15.90 9.94
C THR A 178 7.02 16.38 11.19
N SER A 179 6.62 15.47 12.11
CA SER A 179 6.04 15.83 13.40
C SER A 179 7.01 16.65 14.24
N ILE A 180 8.26 16.21 14.35
CA ILE A 180 9.32 16.93 15.06
C ILE A 180 9.57 18.28 14.40
N ALA A 181 9.65 18.33 13.08
CA ALA A 181 9.87 19.57 12.34
C ALA A 181 8.73 20.57 12.57
N ILE A 182 7.47 20.12 12.58
CA ILE A 182 6.31 20.98 12.87
C ILE A 182 6.36 21.48 14.32
N ALA A 183 6.66 20.60 15.29
CA ALA A 183 6.80 20.98 16.68
C ALA A 183 7.88 22.04 16.89
N LEU A 184 9.05 21.85 16.29
CA LEU A 184 10.18 22.81 16.37
C LEU A 184 9.90 24.14 15.65
N THR A 185 9.06 24.14 14.62
CA THR A 185 8.69 25.37 13.87
C THR A 185 7.41 26.02 14.41
N SER A 186 6.74 25.43 15.40
CA SER A 186 5.52 26.00 15.97
C SER A 186 5.80 27.32 16.68
N PRO A 187 4.94 28.34 16.51
CA PRO A 187 5.12 29.65 17.14
C PRO A 187 5.12 29.55 18.69
N THR A 188 4.41 28.59 19.25
CA THR A 188 4.39 28.32 20.71
C THR A 188 5.73 27.82 21.20
N PHE A 189 6.35 26.85 20.53
CA PHE A 189 7.66 26.30 20.90
C PHE A 189 8.78 27.33 20.71
N ILE A 190 8.81 28.03 19.57
CA ILE A 190 9.74 29.14 19.32
C ILE A 190 9.52 30.25 20.34
N GLY A 191 8.28 30.54 20.69
CA GLY A 191 7.91 31.52 21.71
C GLY A 191 8.48 31.19 23.07
N THR A 192 8.38 29.91 23.49
CA THR A 192 8.88 29.45 24.79
C THR A 192 10.40 29.49 24.86
N ILE A 193 11.11 29.02 23.84
CA ILE A 193 12.58 29.09 23.78
C ILE A 193 13.04 30.55 23.77
N ARG A 194 12.41 31.41 22.99
CA ARG A 194 12.78 32.83 22.93
C ARG A 194 12.50 33.60 24.21
N LYS A 195 11.40 33.30 24.88
CA LYS A 195 11.07 33.92 26.15
C LYS A 195 12.18 33.69 27.20
N ASN A 196 12.89 32.57 27.05
CA ASN A 196 13.99 32.21 27.95
C ASN A 196 15.36 32.81 27.54
N TYR A 197 15.54 33.21 26.27
CA TYR A 197 16.84 33.61 25.73
C TYR A 197 16.93 35.03 25.15
N LEU A 198 15.80 35.71 24.92
CA LEU A 198 15.77 37.01 24.26
C LEU A 198 15.15 38.07 25.16
N THR A 199 15.76 39.27 25.16
CA THR A 199 15.22 40.45 25.84
C THR A 199 13.89 40.88 25.19
N VAL A 200 13.00 41.45 26.02
CA VAL A 200 11.64 41.89 25.61
C VAL A 200 11.62 42.80 24.39
N GLN A 201 12.69 43.54 24.14
CA GLN A 201 12.83 44.51 23.04
C GLN A 201 13.05 43.80 21.67
N GLN A 202 13.75 42.67 21.67
CA GLN A 202 13.98 41.86 20.47
C GLN A 202 12.74 41.04 20.07
N TRP A 203 11.86 40.80 21.01
CA TRP A 203 10.58 40.08 20.79
C TRP A 203 9.60 40.86 19.92
N LYS A 204 9.51 42.17 20.08
CA LYS A 204 8.61 43.05 19.32
C LYS A 204 8.98 43.21 17.85
N LEU A 205 10.24 42.96 17.48
CA LEU A 205 10.74 43.08 16.11
C LEU A 205 10.55 41.85 15.25
N TYR A 206 10.23 40.72 15.85
CA TYR A 206 10.05 39.47 15.09
C TYR A 206 8.61 39.21 14.75
N ARG A 207 8.20 39.59 13.55
CA ARG A 207 7.00 39.06 12.89
C ARG A 207 7.43 37.89 12.02
N PRO A 208 6.85 36.66 12.21
CA PRO A 208 7.16 35.58 11.30
C PRO A 208 6.77 35.98 9.89
N GLY A 209 7.75 36.01 9.01
CA GLY A 209 7.53 36.43 7.62
C GLY A 209 6.64 35.45 6.86
N LEU A 210 6.03 35.91 5.78
CA LEU A 210 5.15 35.10 4.89
C LEU A 210 5.79 33.78 4.47
N GLY A 211 7.12 33.74 4.30
CA GLY A 211 7.86 32.50 3.99
C GLY A 211 7.83 31.43 5.08
N HIS A 212 7.81 31.85 6.35
CA HIS A 212 7.72 30.90 7.49
C HIS A 212 6.36 30.19 7.52
N HIS A 213 5.27 30.93 7.38
CA HIS A 213 3.92 30.36 7.32
C HIS A 213 3.73 29.42 6.12
N ARG A 214 4.29 29.75 4.96
CA ARG A 214 4.26 28.88 3.78
C ARG A 214 4.97 27.56 4.05
N ARG A 215 6.16 27.60 4.63
CA ARG A 215 6.95 26.39 4.96
C ARG A 215 6.21 25.49 5.97
N THR A 216 5.67 26.07 7.04
CA THR A 216 4.93 25.30 8.06
C THR A 216 3.69 24.63 7.48
N ARG A 217 2.95 25.31 6.60
CA ARG A 217 1.77 24.74 5.93
C ARG A 217 2.13 23.59 4.99
N MET A 218 3.25 23.71 4.27
CA MET A 218 3.73 22.61 3.43
C MET A 218 4.14 21.41 4.26
N LEU A 219 4.84 21.61 5.38
CA LEU A 219 5.18 20.55 6.31
C LEU A 219 3.92 19.88 6.88
N PHE A 220 2.89 20.67 7.21
CA PHE A 220 1.61 20.12 7.67
C PHE A 220 0.93 19.27 6.59
N ALA A 221 0.91 19.69 5.34
CA ALA A 221 0.37 18.90 4.25
C ALA A 221 1.14 17.58 4.03
N VAL A 222 2.48 17.62 4.09
CA VAL A 222 3.33 16.43 4.05
C VAL A 222 3.03 15.50 5.23
N PHE A 223 2.92 16.06 6.44
CA PHE A 223 2.61 15.29 7.63
C PHE A 223 1.26 14.56 7.51
N VAL A 224 0.19 15.31 7.21
CA VAL A 224 -1.15 14.73 7.08
C VAL A 224 -1.16 13.65 5.99
N GLY A 225 -0.60 13.94 4.82
CA GLY A 225 -0.52 12.96 3.73
C GLY A 225 0.29 11.72 4.10
N SER A 226 1.41 11.88 4.80
CA SER A 226 2.22 10.75 5.26
C SER A 226 1.51 9.90 6.31
N VAL A 227 0.80 10.51 7.27
CA VAL A 227 -0.02 9.78 8.26
C VAL A 227 -1.05 8.91 7.57
N TYR A 228 -1.82 9.48 6.61
CA TYR A 228 -2.80 8.72 5.85
C TYR A 228 -2.16 7.59 5.05
N THR A 229 -1.03 7.86 4.39
CA THR A 229 -0.30 6.83 3.64
C THR A 229 0.14 5.68 4.54
N VAL A 230 0.64 5.96 5.75
CA VAL A 230 1.03 4.93 6.73
C VAL A 230 -0.19 4.13 7.20
N VAL A 231 -1.29 4.81 7.53
CA VAL A 231 -2.53 4.12 7.97
C VAL A 231 -3.07 3.22 6.87
N ILE A 232 -3.11 3.71 5.62
CA ILE A 232 -3.58 2.92 4.47
C ILE A 232 -2.65 1.72 4.24
N ALA A 233 -1.33 1.93 4.24
CA ALA A 233 -0.35 0.88 4.04
C ALA A 233 -0.45 -0.19 5.13
N TRP A 234 -0.58 0.22 6.41
CA TRP A 234 -0.71 -0.70 7.53
C TRP A 234 -1.97 -1.56 7.45
N ASN A 235 -3.12 -0.95 7.17
CA ASN A 235 -4.36 -1.71 6.96
C ASN A 235 -4.26 -2.65 5.75
N SER A 236 -3.57 -2.23 4.67
CA SER A 236 -3.34 -3.10 3.52
C SER A 236 -2.46 -4.30 3.88
N TRP A 237 -1.41 -4.09 4.71
CA TRP A 237 -0.58 -5.18 5.23
C TRP A 237 -1.37 -6.15 6.09
N GLU A 238 -2.18 -5.67 7.01
CA GLU A 238 -3.04 -6.51 7.85
C GLU A 238 -3.96 -7.40 6.98
N TYR A 239 -4.55 -6.82 5.94
CA TYR A 239 -5.40 -7.55 5.00
C TYR A 239 -4.62 -8.62 4.23
N ILE A 240 -3.42 -8.30 3.71
CA ILE A 240 -2.58 -9.23 2.96
C ILE A 240 -2.08 -10.37 3.87
N LEU A 241 -1.61 -10.03 5.08
CA LEU A 241 -1.06 -11.01 6.03
C LEU A 241 -2.13 -11.97 6.56
N ARG A 242 -3.38 -11.54 6.62
CA ARG A 242 -4.49 -12.38 7.07
C ARG A 242 -4.71 -13.62 6.20
N ASP A 243 -4.55 -13.46 4.90
CA ASP A 243 -4.78 -14.53 3.92
C ASP A 243 -3.45 -14.92 3.22
N ALA A 244 -2.30 -14.59 3.83
CA ALA A 244 -0.99 -14.78 3.23
C ALA A 244 -0.69 -16.24 2.90
N ASP A 245 -1.03 -17.16 3.81
CA ASP A 245 -0.80 -18.60 3.63
C ASP A 245 -1.55 -19.12 2.40
N ASP A 246 -2.79 -18.70 2.19
CA ASP A 246 -3.60 -19.10 1.05
C ASP A 246 -2.98 -18.60 -0.28
N TYR A 247 -2.53 -17.33 -0.33
CA TYR A 247 -1.85 -16.78 -1.50
C TYR A 247 -0.51 -17.44 -1.79
N LEU A 248 0.26 -17.81 -0.76
CA LEU A 248 1.53 -18.48 -0.92
C LEU A 248 1.33 -19.90 -1.44
N GLN A 249 0.35 -20.63 -0.93
CA GLN A 249 -0.02 -21.97 -1.42
C GLN A 249 -0.48 -21.92 -2.87
N GLU A 250 -1.36 -20.98 -3.23
CA GLU A 250 -1.82 -20.80 -4.61
C GLU A 250 -0.66 -20.49 -5.55
N THR A 251 0.30 -19.67 -5.11
CA THR A 251 1.51 -19.37 -5.88
C THR A 251 2.34 -20.64 -6.15
N ILE A 252 2.50 -21.53 -5.17
CA ILE A 252 3.21 -22.80 -5.33
C ILE A 252 2.49 -23.68 -6.34
N VAL A 253 1.17 -23.83 -6.20
CA VAL A 253 0.35 -24.68 -7.08
C VAL A 253 0.39 -24.12 -8.50
N PHE A 254 0.18 -22.83 -8.69
CA PHE A 254 0.26 -22.19 -10.00
C PHE A 254 1.62 -22.33 -10.66
N ALA A 255 2.72 -22.21 -9.89
CA ALA A 255 4.07 -22.21 -10.44
C ALA A 255 4.60 -23.60 -10.82
N SER A 256 4.18 -24.67 -10.13
CA SER A 256 4.81 -26.00 -10.30
C SER A 256 3.85 -27.16 -10.54
N PHE A 257 2.56 -27.00 -10.30
CA PHE A 257 1.58 -28.08 -10.40
C PHE A 257 0.80 -28.03 -11.71
N HIS A 258 1.40 -28.57 -12.77
CA HIS A 258 0.84 -28.50 -14.12
C HIS A 258 0.22 -29.81 -14.64
N LEU A 259 0.43 -30.91 -13.91
CA LEU A 259 -0.10 -32.22 -14.27
C LEU A 259 -1.46 -32.46 -13.61
N HIS A 260 -2.26 -33.32 -14.21
CA HIS A 260 -3.45 -33.87 -13.57
C HIS A 260 -3.10 -35.15 -12.79
N PRO A 261 -3.69 -35.42 -11.61
CA PRO A 261 -3.49 -36.68 -10.91
C PRO A 261 -3.80 -37.93 -11.76
N ARG A 262 -4.71 -37.80 -12.75
CA ARG A 262 -5.03 -38.83 -13.73
C ARG A 262 -3.84 -39.21 -14.63
N ASP A 263 -2.93 -38.31 -14.90
CA ASP A 263 -1.75 -38.56 -15.72
C ASP A 263 -0.76 -39.52 -15.00
N CYS A 264 -0.87 -39.61 -13.68
CA CYS A 264 -0.12 -40.50 -12.79
C CYS A 264 -0.94 -41.74 -12.32
N ALA A 265 -2.04 -42.08 -12.99
CA ALA A 265 -2.92 -43.19 -12.61
C ALA A 265 -3.48 -43.08 -11.18
N ILE A 266 -3.65 -41.88 -10.63
CA ILE A 266 -4.22 -41.65 -9.30
C ILE A 266 -5.71 -41.39 -9.45
N PRO A 267 -6.58 -42.37 -9.07
CA PRO A 267 -8.03 -42.23 -9.16
C PRO A 267 -8.62 -41.47 -7.96
N GLY A 268 -9.86 -41.00 -8.09
CA GLY A 268 -10.66 -40.52 -6.96
C GLY A 268 -10.35 -39.10 -6.49
N ARG A 269 -9.56 -38.34 -7.23
CA ARG A 269 -9.28 -36.93 -6.91
C ARG A 269 -10.21 -35.96 -7.67
N PRO A 270 -10.56 -34.80 -7.08
CA PRO A 270 -11.39 -33.80 -7.76
C PRO A 270 -10.70 -33.29 -9.03
N GLU A 271 -11.48 -32.78 -9.98
CA GLU A 271 -10.95 -32.27 -11.28
C GLU A 271 -10.01 -31.07 -11.12
N GLU A 272 -10.19 -30.33 -10.05
CA GLU A 272 -9.40 -29.16 -9.72
C GLU A 272 -8.04 -29.50 -9.09
N ALA A 273 -7.86 -30.76 -8.66
CA ALA A 273 -6.58 -31.20 -8.10
C ALA A 273 -5.47 -31.15 -9.16
N ARG A 274 -4.31 -30.73 -8.74
CA ARG A 274 -3.10 -30.57 -9.57
C ARG A 274 -1.96 -31.40 -9.01
N ALA A 275 -1.03 -31.74 -9.87
CA ALA A 275 0.10 -32.59 -9.52
C ALA A 275 1.43 -32.01 -10.04
N ALA A 276 2.48 -32.18 -9.26
CA ALA A 276 3.85 -31.82 -9.63
C ALA A 276 4.75 -33.05 -9.53
N LEU A 277 5.43 -33.39 -10.61
CA LEU A 277 6.38 -34.48 -10.64
C LEU A 277 7.65 -34.08 -9.92
N ILE A 278 8.09 -34.88 -8.95
CA ILE A 278 9.30 -34.66 -8.15
C ILE A 278 10.45 -35.50 -8.65
N SER A 279 10.17 -36.77 -8.99
CA SER A 279 11.10 -37.74 -9.51
C SER A 279 10.38 -38.66 -10.49
N GLU A 280 11.09 -39.56 -11.15
CA GLU A 280 10.51 -40.46 -12.16
C GLU A 280 9.26 -41.23 -11.69
N ASN A 281 9.18 -41.55 -10.38
CA ASN A 281 8.11 -42.37 -9.81
C ASN A 281 7.36 -41.70 -8.65
N ARG A 282 7.56 -40.42 -8.39
CA ARG A 282 6.91 -39.71 -7.27
C ARG A 282 6.33 -38.37 -7.69
N VAL A 283 5.15 -38.11 -7.20
CA VAL A 283 4.41 -36.87 -7.48
C VAL A 283 3.86 -36.28 -6.19
N VAL A 284 3.86 -34.97 -6.09
CA VAL A 284 3.04 -34.27 -5.07
C VAL A 284 1.72 -33.91 -5.71
N VAL A 285 0.63 -34.24 -5.04
CA VAL A 285 -0.73 -33.87 -5.43
C VAL A 285 -1.22 -32.77 -4.51
N ALA A 286 -1.63 -31.66 -5.08
CA ALA A 286 -2.30 -30.56 -4.40
C ALA A 286 -3.82 -30.73 -4.60
N THR A 287 -4.54 -30.97 -3.53
CA THR A 287 -6.00 -31.06 -3.53
C THR A 287 -6.59 -29.79 -2.94
N PRO A 288 -7.45 -29.06 -3.66
CA PRO A 288 -8.04 -27.82 -3.14
C PRO A 288 -9.00 -28.13 -1.98
N GLU A 289 -8.92 -27.30 -0.95
CA GLU A 289 -9.83 -27.30 0.20
C GLU A 289 -10.59 -25.95 0.25
N LYS A 290 -11.44 -25.78 1.28
CA LYS A 290 -12.18 -24.51 1.48
C LYS A 290 -11.24 -23.30 1.68
N ARG A 291 -10.06 -23.55 2.24
CA ARG A 291 -8.96 -22.57 2.36
C ARG A 291 -7.66 -23.29 2.04
N GLY A 292 -6.98 -22.83 0.97
CA GLY A 292 -5.71 -23.37 0.56
C GLY A 292 -5.77 -24.76 -0.08
N TYR A 293 -4.71 -25.53 0.10
CA TYR A 293 -4.50 -26.83 -0.52
C TYR A 293 -3.92 -27.83 0.49
N THR A 294 -4.35 -29.10 0.37
CA THR A 294 -3.69 -30.22 1.05
C THR A 294 -2.72 -30.88 0.08
N PHE A 295 -1.49 -31.10 0.53
CA PHE A 295 -0.42 -31.67 -0.27
C PHE A 295 -0.11 -33.10 0.18
N GLU A 296 -0.10 -34.04 -0.75
CA GLU A 296 0.22 -35.45 -0.50
C GLU A 296 1.23 -35.97 -1.51
N THR A 297 2.24 -36.68 -1.02
CA THR A 297 3.24 -37.33 -1.88
C THR A 297 2.80 -38.75 -2.18
N LEU A 298 2.63 -39.06 -3.47
CA LEU A 298 2.13 -40.34 -3.95
C LEU A 298 3.05 -40.95 -5.00
N PRO A 299 3.06 -42.26 -5.21
CA PRO A 299 3.74 -42.87 -6.36
C PRO A 299 3.03 -42.45 -7.67
N CYS A 300 3.79 -42.25 -8.72
CA CYS A 300 3.30 -41.88 -10.04
C CYS A 300 3.73 -42.90 -11.08
N GLU A 301 2.75 -43.52 -11.73
CA GLU A 301 2.95 -44.33 -12.94
C GLU A 301 2.48 -43.50 -14.14
N MET A 302 3.45 -42.88 -14.85
CA MET A 302 3.15 -42.01 -16.01
C MET A 302 2.43 -42.80 -17.09
N GLN A 303 1.18 -42.44 -17.35
CA GLN A 303 0.40 -43.04 -18.41
C GLN A 303 0.69 -42.40 -19.76
N SER A 304 0.82 -43.24 -20.81
CA SER A 304 0.98 -42.75 -22.16
C SER A 304 -0.31 -42.02 -22.62
N LYS A 305 -0.15 -40.99 -23.47
CA LYS A 305 -1.30 -40.26 -24.03
C LYS A 305 -2.34 -41.19 -24.72
N LYS A 306 -1.87 -42.31 -25.25
CA LYS A 306 -2.71 -43.34 -25.87
C LYS A 306 -3.58 -44.06 -24.81
N ALA A 307 -2.96 -44.48 -23.72
CA ALA A 307 -3.67 -45.13 -22.60
C ALA A 307 -4.74 -44.20 -21.98
N LEU A 308 -4.43 -42.91 -21.82
CA LEU A 308 -5.40 -41.91 -21.33
C LEU A 308 -6.59 -41.73 -22.28
N LYS A 309 -6.36 -41.68 -23.61
CA LYS A 309 -7.42 -41.61 -24.62
C LYS A 309 -8.32 -42.86 -24.60
N ASP A 310 -7.69 -44.04 -24.51
CA ASP A 310 -8.41 -45.32 -24.46
C ASP A 310 -9.26 -45.45 -23.17
N ALA A 311 -8.72 -44.95 -22.03
CA ALA A 311 -9.47 -44.90 -20.76
C ALA A 311 -10.64 -43.89 -20.82
N ALA A 312 -10.46 -42.72 -21.46
CA ALA A 312 -11.53 -41.78 -21.66
C ALA A 312 -12.65 -42.31 -22.57
N LEU A 313 -12.29 -42.99 -23.68
CA LEU A 313 -13.24 -43.61 -24.58
C LEU A 313 -14.03 -44.76 -23.89
N LYS A 314 -13.40 -45.53 -23.02
CA LYS A 314 -14.09 -46.57 -22.22
C LYS A 314 -15.13 -45.95 -21.26
N ARG A 315 -14.81 -44.84 -20.61
CA ARG A 315 -15.77 -44.16 -19.71
C ARG A 315 -16.97 -43.60 -20.50
N LEU A 316 -16.75 -42.90 -21.61
CA LEU A 316 -17.82 -42.39 -22.45
C LEU A 316 -18.75 -43.48 -22.98
N LYS A 317 -18.22 -44.70 -23.25
CA LYS A 317 -19.03 -45.83 -23.58
C LYS A 317 -19.85 -46.38 -22.40
N GLN A 318 -19.30 -46.33 -21.19
CA GLN A 318 -19.97 -46.80 -19.97
C GLN A 318 -21.12 -45.87 -19.55
N ASP A 319 -20.91 -44.52 -19.67
CA ASP A 319 -21.94 -43.51 -19.39
C ASP A 319 -23.06 -43.47 -20.45
N SER A 320 -22.84 -44.03 -21.65
CA SER A 320 -23.86 -44.11 -22.72
C SER A 320 -24.80 -45.31 -22.58
N TYR A 321 -24.56 -46.20 -21.58
CA TYR A 321 -25.40 -47.35 -21.30
C TYR A 321 -26.34 -47.17 -20.07
N PHE A 322 -26.29 -45.99 -19.44
CA PHE A 322 -27.23 -45.54 -18.41
C PHE A 322 -28.05 -44.34 -18.90
#